data_429cda08ee20766df72aecac424ef6b4
#
_entry.id   429cda08ee20766df72aecac424ef6b4
#
_cell.length_a   1.000
_cell.length_b   1.000
_cell.length_c   1.000
_cell.angle_alpha   90.00
_cell.angle_beta   90.00
_cell.angle_gamma   90.00
#
_symmetry.space_group_name_H-M   'P 1'
#
loop_
_entity.id
_entity.type
_entity.pdbx_description
1 polymer ?
#
loop_
_entity_poly.entity_id
_entity_poly.type
_entity_poly.pdbx_seq_one_letter_code
_entity_poly.pdbx_strand_id
1 'polypeptide(L)'
;MDSRLPWPDYFMKIAHIVAERSTCLRRKVGAVAVKDRRILATGYNGAPSGLAHCLDIGCLREKLKVPSGERHELCRALHAEQNVIVQAARHGINIDGATIYCTTQPCLICTKMLINVGVREIYFQHSYPDELS
;
A
#
# COMPACT_ATOMS: atom_id res chain seq x y z
N MET A 1 -32.95 -9.85 -0.72
CA MET A 1 -31.55 -10.04 -0.28
C MET A 1 -30.60 -9.56 -1.35
N ASP A 2 -29.64 -8.76 -0.98
CA ASP A 2 -28.67 -8.21 -1.93
C ASP A 2 -27.59 -9.27 -2.22
N SER A 3 -27.41 -9.63 -3.51
CA SER A 3 -26.42 -10.61 -3.93
C SER A 3 -25.07 -9.97 -4.25
N ARG A 4 -24.95 -8.67 -4.12
CA ARG A 4 -23.70 -7.95 -4.38
C ARG A 4 -22.70 -8.20 -3.26
N LEU A 5 -21.41 -8.01 -3.57
CA LEU A 5 -20.38 -8.08 -2.54
C LEU A 5 -20.62 -7.02 -1.47
N PRO A 6 -20.41 -7.38 -0.19
CA PRO A 6 -20.35 -6.35 0.86
C PRO A 6 -19.29 -5.30 0.52
N TRP A 7 -19.49 -4.06 0.96
CA TRP A 7 -18.57 -2.98 0.66
C TRP A 7 -17.11 -3.25 1.05
N PRO A 8 -16.81 -3.83 2.24
CA PRO A 8 -15.40 -4.14 2.55
C PRO A 8 -14.78 -5.12 1.55
N ASP A 9 -15.51 -6.16 1.16
CA ASP A 9 -15.01 -7.15 0.20
C ASP A 9 -14.78 -6.52 -1.17
N TYR A 10 -15.69 -5.63 -1.57
CA TYR A 10 -15.59 -4.90 -2.84
C TYR A 10 -14.31 -4.07 -2.88
N PHE A 11 -14.05 -3.27 -1.85
CA PHE A 11 -12.86 -2.43 -1.83
C PHE A 11 -11.58 -3.25 -1.65
N MET A 12 -11.64 -4.36 -0.93
CA MET A 12 -10.47 -5.24 -0.83
C MET A 12 -10.12 -5.87 -2.16
N LYS A 13 -11.13 -6.26 -2.96
CA LYS A 13 -10.88 -6.75 -4.32
C LYS A 13 -10.23 -5.69 -5.19
N ILE A 14 -10.65 -4.44 -5.05
CA ILE A 14 -10.02 -3.35 -5.79
C ILE A 14 -8.57 -3.19 -5.36
N ALA A 15 -8.28 -3.30 -4.05
CA ALA A 15 -6.90 -3.24 -3.58
C ALA A 15 -6.04 -4.35 -4.19
N HIS A 16 -6.59 -5.55 -4.35
CA HIS A 16 -5.87 -6.65 -5.02
C HIS A 16 -5.60 -6.34 -6.49
N ILE A 17 -6.56 -5.73 -7.18
CA ILE A 17 -6.35 -5.32 -8.57
C ILE A 17 -5.26 -4.25 -8.65
N VAL A 18 -5.29 -3.28 -7.75
CA VAL A 18 -4.24 -2.25 -7.68
C VAL A 18 -2.87 -2.90 -7.48
N ALA A 19 -2.79 -3.92 -6.63
CA ALA A 19 -1.54 -4.62 -6.36
C ALA A 19 -0.92 -5.24 -7.62
N GLU A 20 -1.70 -5.56 -8.63
CA GLU A 20 -1.18 -6.16 -9.85
C GLU A 20 -0.30 -5.22 -10.67
N ARG A 21 -0.34 -3.93 -10.40
CA ARG A 21 0.56 -2.96 -11.01
C ARG A 21 1.90 -2.84 -10.29
N SER A 22 2.06 -3.50 -9.15
CA SER A 22 3.31 -3.46 -8.41
C SER A 22 4.47 -4.00 -9.25
N THR A 23 5.62 -3.33 -9.14
CA THR A 23 6.85 -3.77 -9.80
C THR A 23 7.85 -4.39 -8.83
N CYS A 24 7.44 -4.61 -7.59
CA CYS A 24 8.31 -5.23 -6.59
C CYS A 24 8.43 -6.72 -6.84
N LEU A 25 9.69 -7.23 -6.80
CA LEU A 25 9.96 -8.63 -7.05
C LEU A 25 9.66 -9.53 -5.86
N ARG A 26 9.64 -8.98 -4.65
CA ARG A 26 9.40 -9.76 -3.44
C ARG A 26 7.93 -9.92 -3.11
N ARG A 27 7.13 -8.89 -3.35
CA ARG A 27 5.76 -8.85 -2.90
C ARG A 27 4.96 -7.82 -3.68
N LYS A 28 3.75 -8.18 -4.03
CA LYS A 28 2.82 -7.22 -4.65
C LYS A 28 1.80 -6.79 -3.61
N VAL A 29 1.77 -5.51 -3.31
CA VAL A 29 0.85 -4.94 -2.33
C VAL A 29 0.07 -3.81 -2.98
N GLY A 30 -1.22 -3.75 -2.67
CA GLY A 30 -2.09 -2.68 -3.13
C GLY A 30 -2.88 -2.10 -1.96
N ALA A 31 -3.18 -0.82 -2.05
CA ALA A 31 -3.95 -0.11 -1.05
C ALA A 31 -4.91 0.88 -1.69
N VAL A 32 -6.06 1.08 -1.06
CA VAL A 32 -7.10 2.01 -1.52
C VAL A 32 -7.56 2.83 -0.33
N ALA A 33 -7.64 4.15 -0.51
CA ALA A 33 -8.23 5.04 0.47
C ALA A 33 -9.68 5.32 0.06
N VAL A 34 -10.62 5.09 0.98
CA VAL A 34 -12.04 5.19 0.71
C VAL A 34 -12.71 6.09 1.75
N LYS A 35 -13.61 6.95 1.32
CA LYS A 35 -14.43 7.77 2.22
C LYS A 35 -15.81 7.90 1.61
N ASP A 36 -16.84 7.64 2.42
CA ASP A 36 -18.23 7.69 1.96
C ASP A 36 -18.45 6.82 0.71
N ARG A 37 -17.85 5.62 0.72
CA ARG A 37 -17.94 4.63 -0.36
C ARG A 37 -17.36 5.14 -1.69
N ARG A 38 -16.47 6.13 -1.63
CA ARG A 38 -15.78 6.66 -2.81
C ARG A 38 -14.29 6.44 -2.67
N ILE A 39 -13.66 5.99 -3.75
CA ILE A 39 -12.22 5.84 -3.78
C ILE A 39 -11.59 7.22 -3.95
N LEU A 40 -10.73 7.58 -3.00
CA LEU A 40 -10.04 8.88 -3.02
C LEU A 40 -8.67 8.77 -3.65
N ALA A 41 -7.95 7.69 -3.36
CA ALA A 41 -6.60 7.47 -3.86
C ALA A 41 -6.27 5.99 -3.82
N THR A 42 -5.36 5.57 -4.68
CA THR A 42 -4.86 4.20 -4.70
C THR A 42 -3.35 4.23 -4.65
N GLY A 43 -2.76 3.11 -4.25
CA GLY A 43 -1.31 2.98 -4.25
C GLY A 43 -0.90 1.52 -4.32
N TYR A 44 0.20 1.26 -5.00
CA TYR A 44 0.86 -0.05 -4.99
C TYR A 44 2.32 0.17 -4.67
N ASN A 45 3.00 -0.88 -4.21
CA ASN A 45 4.41 -0.74 -3.91
C ASN A 45 5.20 -0.65 -5.21
N GLY A 46 5.96 0.43 -5.35
CA GLY A 46 6.74 0.70 -6.56
C GLY A 46 7.69 1.84 -6.36
N ALA A 47 8.68 1.94 -7.25
CA ALA A 47 9.70 2.98 -7.19
C ALA A 47 9.07 4.36 -7.39
N PRO A 48 9.67 5.41 -6.81
CA PRO A 48 9.25 6.78 -7.10
C PRO A 48 9.32 7.06 -8.60
N SER A 49 8.48 8.00 -9.06
CA SER A 49 8.44 8.41 -10.46
C SER A 49 9.85 8.82 -10.93
N GLY A 50 10.26 8.30 -12.06
CA GLY A 50 11.56 8.62 -12.65
C GLY A 50 12.71 7.73 -12.20
N LEU A 51 12.48 6.86 -11.21
CA LEU A 51 13.50 5.89 -10.79
C LEU A 51 13.19 4.51 -11.36
N ALA A 52 14.24 3.69 -11.50
CA ALA A 52 14.07 2.34 -12.02
C ALA A 52 13.30 1.45 -11.07
N HIS A 53 12.38 0.66 -11.61
CA HIS A 53 11.61 -0.31 -10.83
C HIS A 53 12.41 -1.59 -10.60
N CYS A 54 12.03 -2.34 -9.57
CA CYS A 54 12.67 -3.63 -9.29
C CYS A 54 12.56 -4.60 -10.46
N LEU A 55 11.48 -4.55 -11.23
CA LEU A 55 11.32 -5.39 -12.42
C LEU A 55 12.39 -5.10 -13.46
N ASP A 56 12.90 -3.87 -13.52
CA ASP A 56 13.88 -3.45 -14.54
C ASP A 56 15.31 -3.80 -14.14
N ILE A 57 15.66 -3.63 -12.86
CA ILE A 57 17.04 -3.72 -12.40
C ILE A 57 17.26 -4.66 -11.22
N GLY A 58 16.20 -5.34 -10.78
CA GLY A 58 16.25 -6.25 -9.64
C GLY A 58 16.04 -5.56 -8.30
N CYS A 59 15.69 -6.34 -7.29
CA CYS A 59 15.46 -5.83 -5.95
C CYS A 59 16.78 -5.65 -5.20
N LEU A 60 17.06 -4.44 -4.73
CA LEU A 60 18.31 -4.17 -4.00
C LEU A 60 18.42 -5.03 -2.74
N ARG A 61 17.31 -5.22 -2.02
CA ARG A 61 17.29 -6.06 -0.82
C ARG A 61 17.61 -7.51 -1.15
N GLU A 62 17.15 -8.02 -2.28
CA GLU A 62 17.48 -9.37 -2.71
C GLU A 62 18.94 -9.48 -3.13
N LYS A 63 19.48 -8.47 -3.83
CA LYS A 63 20.89 -8.43 -4.22
C LYS A 63 21.81 -8.45 -3.01
N LEU A 64 21.38 -7.80 -1.91
CA LEU A 64 22.15 -7.76 -0.66
C LEU A 64 21.78 -8.87 0.30
N LYS A 65 20.86 -9.77 -0.11
CA LYS A 65 20.42 -10.93 0.68
C LYS A 65 19.83 -10.53 2.03
N VAL A 66 19.05 -9.42 2.04
CA VAL A 66 18.37 -8.96 3.25
C VAL A 66 17.12 -9.81 3.50
N PRO A 67 16.88 -10.30 4.72
CA PRO A 67 15.67 -11.03 5.03
C PRO A 67 14.40 -10.21 4.77
N SER A 68 13.31 -10.89 4.45
CA SER A 68 12.03 -10.22 4.24
C SER A 68 11.60 -9.51 5.51
N GLY A 69 11.08 -8.30 5.38
CA GLY A 69 10.63 -7.48 6.50
C GLY A 69 11.73 -6.66 7.17
N GLU A 70 12.98 -6.73 6.68
CA GLU A 70 14.10 -5.99 7.24
C GLU A 70 14.72 -5.05 6.21
N ARG A 71 15.39 -4.03 6.71
CA ARG A 71 16.16 -3.09 5.88
C ARG A 71 15.34 -2.51 4.73
N HIS A 72 14.12 -2.04 5.03
CA HIS A 72 13.24 -1.43 4.03
C HIS A 72 13.87 -0.23 3.34
N GLU A 73 14.78 0.46 4.03
CA GLU A 73 15.47 1.61 3.47
C GLU A 73 16.35 1.24 2.27
N LEU A 74 16.72 -0.03 2.14
CA LEU A 74 17.51 -0.49 0.99
C LEU A 74 16.66 -0.72 -0.25
N CYS A 75 15.34 -0.83 -0.10
CA CYS A 75 14.45 -1.00 -1.23
C CYS A 75 14.13 0.36 -1.82
N ARG A 76 14.30 0.49 -3.15
CA ARG A 76 13.99 1.74 -3.83
C ARG A 76 12.50 1.96 -4.04
N ALA A 77 11.68 0.96 -3.76
CA ALA A 77 10.24 1.06 -3.89
C ALA A 77 9.61 1.71 -2.66
N LEU A 78 8.62 2.56 -2.87
CA LEU A 78 7.75 3.03 -1.80
C LEU A 78 6.71 1.96 -1.50
N HIS A 79 6.25 1.91 -0.26
CA HIS A 79 5.17 1.01 0.12
C HIS A 79 3.83 1.48 -0.47
N ALA A 80 2.88 0.56 -0.62
CA ALA A 80 1.57 0.89 -1.19
C ALA A 80 0.89 2.02 -0.42
N GLU A 81 0.92 1.96 0.92
CA GLU A 81 0.29 2.96 1.77
C GLU A 81 0.97 4.32 1.62
N GLN A 82 2.29 4.33 1.48
CA GLN A 82 3.04 5.57 1.25
C GLN A 82 2.63 6.18 -0.08
N ASN A 83 2.45 5.36 -1.11
CA ASN A 83 2.01 5.83 -2.42
C ASN A 83 0.58 6.37 -2.40
N VAL A 84 -0.30 5.81 -1.57
CA VAL A 84 -1.64 6.39 -1.36
C VAL A 84 -1.51 7.83 -0.84
N ILE A 85 -0.68 8.03 0.17
CA ILE A 85 -0.47 9.35 0.77
C ILE A 85 0.14 10.31 -0.24
N VAL A 86 1.16 9.85 -0.96
CA VAL A 86 1.85 10.67 -1.97
C VAL A 86 0.89 11.06 -3.10
N GLN A 87 0.08 10.13 -3.59
CA GLN A 87 -0.90 10.43 -4.63
C GLN A 87 -1.93 11.44 -4.15
N ALA A 88 -2.42 11.28 -2.92
CA ALA A 88 -3.36 12.23 -2.34
C ALA A 88 -2.72 13.62 -2.25
N ALA A 89 -1.49 13.70 -1.76
CA ALA A 89 -0.78 14.98 -1.64
C ALA A 89 -0.55 15.62 -3.01
N ARG A 90 -0.14 14.83 -3.99
CA ARG A 90 0.18 15.33 -5.32
C ARG A 90 -1.05 15.91 -6.03
N HIS A 91 -2.20 15.30 -5.80
CA HIS A 91 -3.44 15.71 -6.49
C HIS A 91 -4.35 16.57 -5.62
N GLY A 92 -3.90 16.97 -4.45
CA GLY A 92 -4.67 17.85 -3.56
C GLY A 92 -5.91 17.20 -2.97
N ILE A 93 -5.86 15.89 -2.72
CA ILE A 93 -6.99 15.14 -2.19
C ILE A 93 -6.81 14.99 -0.68
N ASN A 94 -7.85 15.38 0.08
CA ASN A 94 -7.83 15.23 1.52
C ASN A 94 -8.33 13.83 1.90
N ILE A 95 -7.47 13.03 2.53
CA ILE A 95 -7.83 11.68 2.98
C ILE A 95 -8.09 11.60 4.49
N ASP A 96 -8.21 12.74 5.16
CA ASP A 96 -8.59 12.77 6.57
C ASP A 96 -9.95 12.09 6.75
N GLY A 97 -10.03 11.17 7.69
CA GLY A 97 -11.26 10.39 7.93
C GLY A 97 -11.46 9.21 6.99
N ALA A 98 -10.52 8.95 6.08
CA ALA A 98 -10.64 7.83 5.14
C ALA A 98 -10.43 6.48 5.82
N THR A 99 -10.92 5.43 5.17
CA THR A 99 -10.63 4.04 5.51
C THR A 99 -9.64 3.52 4.48
N ILE A 100 -8.62 2.81 4.93
CA ILE A 100 -7.63 2.18 4.07
C ILE A 100 -7.91 0.69 3.97
N TYR A 101 -7.98 0.19 2.74
CA TYR A 101 -8.02 -1.25 2.46
C TYR A 101 -6.68 -1.62 1.84
N CYS A 102 -5.95 -2.51 2.51
CA CYS A 102 -4.61 -2.91 2.08
C CYS A 102 -4.53 -4.43 1.99
N THR A 103 -3.88 -4.95 0.96
CA THR A 103 -3.79 -6.40 0.78
C THR A 103 -2.90 -7.06 1.84
N THR A 104 -1.99 -6.29 2.43
CA THR A 104 -1.06 -6.77 3.47
C THR A 104 -1.03 -5.78 4.62
N GLN A 105 -0.85 -6.27 5.84
CA GLN A 105 -0.74 -5.40 7.02
C GLN A 105 0.34 -4.33 6.81
N PRO A 106 0.02 -3.04 7.01
CA PRO A 106 1.02 -1.98 6.92
C PRO A 106 2.13 -2.17 7.95
N CYS A 107 3.36 -1.81 7.58
CA CYS A 107 4.46 -1.80 8.53
C CYS A 107 4.27 -0.66 9.54
N LEU A 108 5.11 -0.66 10.58
CA LEU A 108 4.99 0.36 11.65
C LEU A 108 5.11 1.78 11.10
N ILE A 109 6.05 2.01 10.20
CA ILE A 109 6.24 3.34 9.60
C ILE A 109 5.00 3.78 8.82
N CYS A 110 4.46 2.90 7.97
CA CYS A 110 3.27 3.21 7.20
C CYS A 110 2.06 3.46 8.11
N THR A 111 1.92 2.67 9.17
CA THR A 111 0.82 2.85 10.13
C THR A 111 0.90 4.22 10.77
N LYS A 112 2.09 4.65 11.19
CA LYS A 112 2.27 5.98 11.78
C LYS A 112 1.90 7.08 10.80
N MET A 113 2.30 6.93 9.54
CA MET A 113 1.98 7.92 8.52
C MET A 113 0.47 8.00 8.27
N LEU A 114 -0.20 6.86 8.20
CA LEU A 114 -1.64 6.81 7.98
C LEU A 114 -2.40 7.45 9.15
N ILE A 115 -1.99 7.18 10.37
CA ILE A 115 -2.58 7.81 11.56
C ILE A 115 -2.41 9.31 11.49
N ASN A 116 -1.21 9.75 11.14
CA ASN A 116 -0.88 11.18 11.16
C ASN A 116 -1.63 11.97 10.08
N VAL A 117 -1.99 11.35 8.96
CA VAL A 117 -2.80 12.02 7.93
C VAL A 117 -4.30 11.92 8.20
N GLY A 118 -4.69 11.31 9.32
CA GLY A 118 -6.08 11.30 9.75
C GLY A 118 -6.89 10.09 9.30
N VAL A 119 -6.26 9.03 8.84
CA VAL A 119 -6.97 7.81 8.47
C VAL A 119 -7.71 7.25 9.68
N ARG A 120 -8.98 6.90 9.48
CA ARG A 120 -9.88 6.46 10.54
C ARG A 120 -9.78 4.98 10.84
N GLU A 121 -9.68 4.15 9.80
CA GLU A 121 -9.68 2.69 9.92
C GLU A 121 -8.74 2.10 8.88
N ILE A 122 -8.13 0.97 9.22
CA ILE A 122 -7.25 0.22 8.33
C ILE A 122 -7.71 -1.23 8.34
N TYR A 123 -8.02 -1.77 7.16
CA TYR A 123 -8.33 -3.18 6.96
C TYR A 123 -7.24 -3.82 6.13
N PHE A 124 -6.82 -5.03 6.50
CA PHE A 124 -5.83 -5.78 5.73
C PHE A 124 -6.18 -7.27 5.76
N GLN A 125 -5.69 -8.02 4.77
CA GLN A 125 -5.97 -9.45 4.66
C GLN A 125 -4.83 -10.34 5.15
N HIS A 126 -3.59 -9.94 4.88
CA HIS A 126 -2.44 -10.78 5.20
C HIS A 126 -1.54 -10.06 6.21
N SER A 127 -1.11 -10.81 7.24
CA SER A 127 -0.17 -10.27 8.21
C SER A 127 1.19 -10.02 7.54
N TYR A 128 1.80 -8.91 7.88
CA TYR A 128 3.14 -8.59 7.43
C TYR A 128 4.15 -9.44 8.24
N PRO A 129 5.20 -9.99 7.60
CA PRO A 129 6.17 -10.82 8.32
C PRO A 129 7.08 -10.05 9.28
N ASP A 130 7.05 -8.72 9.27
CA ASP A 130 7.85 -7.87 10.15
C ASP A 130 7.21 -7.84 11.53
N GLU A 131 7.98 -8.23 12.55
CA GLU A 131 7.48 -8.27 13.93
C GLU A 131 7.14 -6.88 14.47
N LEU A 132 7.66 -5.82 13.86
CA LEU A 132 7.39 -4.44 14.26
C LEU A 132 6.10 -3.88 13.65
N SER A 133 5.42 -4.65 12.86
CA SER A 133 4.22 -4.19 12.15
C SER A 133 2.96 -4.36 12.95
#